data_762fb35a8ff87d5f7ea15e7b46083e96
#
_entry.id   762fb35a8ff87d5f7ea15e7b46083e96
#
_cell.length_a   1.000
_cell.length_b   1.000
_cell.length_c   1.000
_cell.angle_alpha   90.00
_cell.angle_beta   90.00
_cell.angle_gamma   90.00
#
_symmetry.space_group_name_H-M   'P 1'
#
loop_
_entity.id
_entity.type
_entity.pdbx_description
1 polymer ?
#
loop_
_entity_poly.entity_id
_entity_poly.type
_entity_poly.pdbx_seq_one_letter_code
_entity_poly.pdbx_strand_id
1 'polypeptide(L)'
;MKKILIIAAIVAVAACAQHYDESNLPDNVMITGTNPIITNQFTADPTARVFNGKIYLYPSHDIPSVITHYDGSAWFSMEDYHVFSSEDLTTWTDHGVIVTQEDVPWGKPDAYSMWAPDCVEKDGKYYFYFPNASKTGGFAVGVAVADSPEGPFVCEPEPIKGINGIDPCVLLASDGNAYIFWGNGRCAKLKDNMKELADDNPREVMRWGTREFEMVGVQCLKDLPNRQAEGPFAFEYNGNYYLTYPYVRENTEVLGYAMSKNPMGPYEYKGIIMAEHENGCWTNHHSIVNYKGQWYLFYHHNAFSPDFDKNRSAQIERLYFNEDGTIQEVRPTLRGVGPVKASHKVQLDRYSLIDGARIEYLDTTDYFKGWKTVFANAGDDVAFNEVDFGKKAPKNMTMRVKAAGDAVLEVTAGDAFMEVPVSECDDWTEVTFPMSSKVKGVQDIIVSLQDDASVEVDWITFK
;
A
#
# COMPACT_ATOMS: atom_id res chain seq x y z
N MET A 1 15.54 1.55 38.76
CA MET A 1 14.76 1.36 37.52
C MET A 1 13.80 2.55 37.39
N LYS A 2 14.14 3.53 36.56
CA LYS A 2 13.30 4.72 36.32
C LYS A 2 12.46 4.40 35.08
N LYS A 3 11.14 4.32 35.25
CA LYS A 3 10.19 4.23 34.12
C LYS A 3 10.13 5.60 33.47
N ILE A 4 10.57 5.67 32.21
CA ILE A 4 10.38 6.85 31.35
C ILE A 4 8.97 6.74 30.77
N LEU A 5 8.09 7.61 31.23
CA LEU A 5 6.76 7.82 30.63
C LEU A 5 6.95 8.69 29.39
N ILE A 6 6.79 8.12 28.22
CA ILE A 6 6.68 8.89 26.97
C ILE A 6 5.21 9.30 26.85
N ILE A 7 4.91 10.56 27.12
CA ILE A 7 3.60 11.17 26.85
C ILE A 7 3.62 11.60 25.38
N ALA A 8 3.03 10.81 24.51
CA ALA A 8 2.71 11.23 23.15
C ALA A 8 1.53 12.21 23.20
N ALA A 9 1.78 13.47 22.87
CA ALA A 9 0.73 14.46 22.72
C ALA A 9 -0.04 14.17 21.42
N ILE A 10 -1.25 13.61 21.56
CA ILE A 10 -2.19 13.44 20.44
C ILE A 10 -2.81 14.82 20.18
N VAL A 11 -2.40 15.47 19.09
CA VAL A 11 -3.11 16.61 18.54
C VAL A 11 -4.32 16.09 17.78
N ALA A 12 -5.49 16.13 18.38
CA ALA A 12 -6.74 15.82 17.72
C ALA A 12 -7.07 16.93 16.72
N VAL A 13 -6.77 16.71 15.44
CA VAL A 13 -7.32 17.50 14.35
C VAL A 13 -8.74 17.00 14.10
N ALA A 14 -9.74 17.78 14.50
CA ALA A 14 -11.13 17.54 14.16
C ALA A 14 -11.33 17.82 12.67
N ALA A 15 -11.11 16.83 11.82
CA ALA A 15 -11.59 16.85 10.46
C ALA A 15 -13.11 16.70 10.48
N CYS A 16 -13.85 17.60 9.83
CA CYS A 16 -15.25 17.37 9.50
C CYS A 16 -15.31 16.27 8.45
N ALA A 17 -15.28 15.01 8.87
CA ALA A 17 -15.54 13.89 7.99
C ALA A 17 -16.99 14.01 7.50
N GLN A 18 -17.19 14.01 6.20
CA GLN A 18 -18.51 13.81 5.63
C GLN A 18 -19.00 12.45 6.14
N HIS A 19 -20.07 12.43 6.89
CA HIS A 19 -20.71 11.21 7.34
C HIS A 19 -21.46 10.61 6.14
N TYR A 20 -20.84 9.63 5.48
CA TYR A 20 -21.54 8.79 4.54
C TYR A 20 -22.36 7.74 5.32
N ASP A 21 -23.61 7.54 4.90
CA ASP A 21 -24.41 6.39 5.32
C ASP A 21 -23.99 5.21 4.44
N GLU A 22 -23.38 4.19 5.03
CA GLU A 22 -22.88 3.00 4.31
C GLU A 22 -23.95 2.31 3.46
N SER A 23 -25.24 2.51 3.78
CA SER A 23 -26.36 1.96 3.01
C SER A 23 -26.65 2.70 1.70
N ASN A 24 -26.03 3.86 1.46
CA ASN A 24 -26.26 4.75 0.31
C ASN A 24 -24.97 5.38 -0.23
N LEU A 25 -23.86 4.65 -0.18
CA LEU A 25 -22.62 5.08 -0.81
C LEU A 25 -22.75 5.12 -2.33
N PRO A 26 -22.18 6.13 -3.01
CA PRO A 26 -21.95 6.03 -4.45
C PRO A 26 -21.10 4.79 -4.77
N ASP A 27 -21.33 4.16 -5.92
CA ASP A 27 -20.62 2.93 -6.33
C ASP A 27 -19.10 3.10 -6.41
N ASN A 28 -18.61 4.33 -6.56
CA ASN A 28 -17.20 4.67 -6.64
C ASN A 28 -16.59 5.14 -5.30
N VAL A 29 -17.29 4.97 -4.17
CA VAL A 29 -16.79 5.36 -2.85
C VAL A 29 -16.66 4.12 -1.96
N MET A 30 -15.49 3.94 -1.38
CA MET A 30 -15.18 2.86 -0.44
C MET A 30 -14.89 3.43 0.93
N ILE A 31 -15.43 2.80 1.98
CA ILE A 31 -15.05 3.08 3.38
C ILE A 31 -14.35 1.83 3.90
N THR A 32 -13.07 1.93 4.23
CA THR A 32 -12.27 0.81 4.68
C THR A 32 -11.72 1.00 6.10
N GLY A 33 -10.90 2.01 6.30
CA GLY A 33 -10.18 2.21 7.57
C GLY A 33 -9.16 1.11 7.91
N THR A 34 -9.05 0.08 7.06
CA THR A 34 -8.19 -1.09 7.19
C THR A 34 -7.45 -1.36 5.88
N ASN A 35 -6.49 -2.27 5.88
CA ASN A 35 -5.84 -2.78 4.66
C ASN A 35 -6.62 -3.98 4.08
N PRO A 36 -6.68 -4.11 2.74
CA PRO A 36 -6.24 -3.12 1.76
C PRO A 36 -7.13 -1.88 1.76
N ILE A 37 -6.56 -0.77 1.29
CA ILE A 37 -7.28 0.51 1.22
C ILE A 37 -8.21 0.62 0.00
N ILE A 38 -8.00 -0.18 -1.03
CA ILE A 38 -8.85 -0.30 -2.21
C ILE A 38 -9.42 -1.72 -2.21
N THR A 39 -10.75 -1.85 -2.28
CA THR A 39 -11.46 -3.12 -2.08
C THR A 39 -12.35 -3.54 -3.25
N ASN A 40 -12.43 -2.74 -4.31
CA ASN A 40 -13.25 -3.02 -5.49
C ASN A 40 -12.45 -3.62 -6.66
N GLN A 41 -11.12 -3.59 -6.59
CA GLN A 41 -10.21 -4.13 -7.60
C GLN A 41 -8.84 -4.41 -7.01
N PHE A 42 -8.02 -5.21 -7.71
CA PHE A 42 -6.62 -5.41 -7.34
C PHE A 42 -5.77 -4.22 -7.78
N THR A 43 -4.93 -3.74 -6.86
CA THR A 43 -4.09 -2.57 -7.06
C THR A 43 -2.68 -2.84 -6.56
N ALA A 44 -1.69 -2.51 -7.38
CA ALA A 44 -0.28 -2.74 -7.06
C ALA A 44 0.54 -1.45 -7.18
N ASP A 45 1.81 -1.51 -6.82
CA ASP A 45 2.78 -0.43 -7.04
C ASP A 45 2.25 0.96 -6.63
N PRO A 46 1.72 1.12 -5.39
CA PRO A 46 0.90 2.26 -5.02
C PRO A 46 1.74 3.52 -4.89
N THR A 47 1.69 4.41 -5.86
CA THR A 47 2.25 5.76 -5.73
C THR A 47 1.23 6.71 -5.13
N ALA A 48 1.50 7.15 -3.91
CA ALA A 48 0.71 8.15 -3.20
C ALA A 48 1.36 9.54 -3.33
N ARG A 49 0.54 10.55 -3.59
CA ARG A 49 0.95 11.97 -3.65
C ARG A 49 -0.06 12.85 -2.93
N VAL A 50 0.38 13.99 -2.43
CA VAL A 50 -0.50 14.96 -1.77
C VAL A 50 -0.69 16.17 -2.68
N PHE A 51 -1.92 16.37 -3.15
CA PHE A 51 -2.31 17.53 -3.95
C PHE A 51 -3.51 18.20 -3.30
N ASN A 52 -3.49 19.52 -3.19
CA ASN A 52 -4.60 20.33 -2.67
C ASN A 52 -5.16 19.85 -1.32
N GLY A 53 -4.31 19.30 -0.45
CA GLY A 53 -4.69 18.81 0.89
C GLY A 53 -5.36 17.44 0.92
N LYS A 54 -5.42 16.73 -0.20
CA LYS A 54 -5.87 15.34 -0.31
C LYS A 54 -4.71 14.41 -0.68
N ILE A 55 -4.81 13.14 -0.29
CA ILE A 55 -3.99 12.08 -0.87
C ILE A 55 -4.64 11.60 -2.16
N TYR A 56 -3.82 11.45 -3.19
CA TYR A 56 -4.11 10.78 -4.44
C TYR A 56 -3.25 9.54 -4.55
N LEU A 57 -3.86 8.42 -4.92
CA LEU A 57 -3.19 7.13 -5.10
C LEU A 57 -3.29 6.74 -6.57
N TYR A 58 -2.15 6.50 -7.18
CA TYR A 58 -1.99 6.06 -8.56
C TYR A 58 -1.36 4.67 -8.57
N PRO A 59 -2.13 3.61 -8.46
CA PRO A 59 -1.62 2.24 -8.50
C PRO A 59 -1.57 1.71 -9.93
N SER A 60 -0.84 0.62 -10.13
CA SER A 60 -1.10 -0.31 -11.24
C SER A 60 -2.39 -1.07 -10.98
N HIS A 61 -3.14 -1.41 -12.02
CA HIS A 61 -4.36 -2.21 -11.92
C HIS A 61 -4.07 -3.65 -12.34
N ASP A 62 -3.88 -4.54 -11.36
CA ASP A 62 -3.70 -5.96 -11.61
C ASP A 62 -5.01 -6.60 -12.07
N ILE A 63 -5.00 -7.24 -13.22
CA ILE A 63 -6.11 -8.06 -13.72
C ILE A 63 -5.73 -9.54 -13.74
N PRO A 64 -6.71 -10.47 -13.80
CA PRO A 64 -6.40 -11.89 -14.01
C PRO A 64 -5.48 -12.07 -15.21
N SER A 65 -4.42 -12.88 -15.03
CA SER A 65 -3.36 -12.96 -16.03
C SER A 65 -3.86 -13.39 -17.41
N VAL A 66 -3.61 -12.56 -18.41
CA VAL A 66 -3.85 -12.84 -19.84
C VAL A 66 -2.54 -13.05 -20.59
N ILE A 67 -1.39 -12.89 -19.92
CA ILE A 67 -0.05 -13.06 -20.49
C ILE A 67 0.61 -14.29 -19.88
N THR A 68 1.39 -14.98 -20.70
CA THR A 68 2.23 -16.10 -20.28
C THR A 68 3.70 -15.70 -20.36
N HIS A 69 4.42 -15.90 -19.30
CA HIS A 69 5.88 -15.73 -19.24
C HIS A 69 6.58 -16.80 -20.10
N TYR A 70 7.87 -16.60 -20.40
CA TYR A 70 8.66 -17.50 -21.26
C TYR A 70 8.75 -18.94 -20.75
N ASP A 71 8.58 -19.16 -19.43
CA ASP A 71 8.57 -20.48 -18.78
C ASP A 71 7.19 -21.13 -18.74
N GLY A 72 6.17 -20.48 -19.32
CA GLY A 72 4.79 -20.95 -19.37
C GLY A 72 3.95 -20.57 -18.14
N SER A 73 4.50 -19.88 -17.15
CA SER A 73 3.75 -19.40 -15.99
C SER A 73 2.87 -18.18 -16.36
N ALA A 74 1.80 -17.98 -15.60
CA ALA A 74 1.02 -16.76 -15.66
C ALA A 74 1.87 -15.55 -15.24
N TRP A 75 1.69 -14.40 -15.92
CA TRP A 75 2.50 -13.21 -15.69
C TRP A 75 1.65 -11.99 -15.34
N PHE A 76 2.31 -10.94 -14.85
CA PHE A 76 1.68 -9.66 -14.55
C PHE A 76 0.90 -9.13 -15.76
N SER A 77 -0.36 -8.78 -15.55
CA SER A 77 -1.24 -8.25 -16.60
C SER A 77 -1.92 -7.00 -16.08
N MET A 78 -1.65 -5.87 -16.72
CA MET A 78 -2.15 -4.54 -16.36
C MET A 78 -2.41 -3.76 -17.61
N GLU A 79 -3.66 -3.36 -17.84
CA GLU A 79 -4.08 -2.71 -19.09
C GLU A 79 -4.37 -1.20 -18.94
N ASP A 80 -4.55 -0.73 -17.72
CA ASP A 80 -4.92 0.65 -17.43
C ASP A 80 -4.40 1.12 -16.06
N TYR A 81 -4.67 2.39 -15.75
CA TYR A 81 -4.48 2.99 -14.45
C TYR A 81 -5.75 3.68 -14.00
N HIS A 82 -6.11 3.47 -12.74
CA HIS A 82 -7.07 4.27 -12.00
C HIS A 82 -6.39 5.32 -11.14
N VAL A 83 -7.15 6.32 -10.70
CA VAL A 83 -6.74 7.21 -9.63
C VAL A 83 -7.78 7.22 -8.52
N PHE A 84 -7.30 7.12 -7.30
CA PHE A 84 -8.12 7.19 -6.08
C PHE A 84 -7.74 8.40 -5.26
N SER A 85 -8.67 8.94 -4.48
CA SER A 85 -8.34 10.00 -3.54
C SER A 85 -8.99 9.82 -2.17
N SER A 86 -8.34 10.36 -1.14
CA SER A 86 -8.85 10.38 0.23
C SER A 86 -8.45 11.65 0.97
N GLU A 87 -9.35 12.15 1.84
CA GLU A 87 -9.06 13.23 2.77
C GLU A 87 -8.74 12.72 4.19
N ASP A 88 -9.06 11.46 4.50
CA ASP A 88 -9.01 10.90 5.85
C ASP A 88 -8.29 9.55 5.95
N LEU A 89 -7.82 8.99 4.82
CA LEU A 89 -7.19 7.67 4.68
C LEU A 89 -8.13 6.48 4.97
N THR A 90 -9.43 6.74 5.15
CA THR A 90 -10.44 5.74 5.45
C THR A 90 -11.54 5.69 4.39
N THR A 91 -11.85 6.84 3.81
CA THR A 91 -12.83 6.98 2.74
C THR A 91 -12.09 7.26 1.45
N TRP A 92 -12.22 6.37 0.48
CA TRP A 92 -11.56 6.45 -0.81
C TRP A 92 -12.57 6.63 -1.93
N THR A 93 -12.31 7.55 -2.84
CA THR A 93 -13.09 7.77 -4.05
C THR A 93 -12.29 7.27 -5.24
N ASP A 94 -12.86 6.35 -6.01
CA ASP A 94 -12.35 5.93 -7.32
C ASP A 94 -12.83 6.93 -8.38
N HIS A 95 -11.90 7.59 -9.05
CA HIS A 95 -12.19 8.54 -10.13
C HIS A 95 -12.22 7.87 -11.52
N GLY A 96 -12.03 6.55 -11.55
CA GLY A 96 -12.03 5.76 -12.77
C GLY A 96 -10.69 5.71 -13.50
N VAL A 97 -10.74 5.18 -14.70
CA VAL A 97 -9.56 5.00 -15.56
C VAL A 97 -9.04 6.34 -16.06
N ILE A 98 -7.74 6.56 -15.94
CA ILE A 98 -7.06 7.80 -16.37
C ILE A 98 -6.19 7.62 -17.62
N VAL A 99 -5.63 6.43 -17.84
CA VAL A 99 -4.84 6.06 -19.04
C VAL A 99 -4.99 4.57 -19.28
N THR A 100 -5.24 4.16 -20.52
CA THR A 100 -5.24 2.76 -20.96
C THR A 100 -4.03 2.47 -21.84
N GLN A 101 -3.68 1.19 -22.02
CA GLN A 101 -2.60 0.81 -22.97
C GLN A 101 -2.89 1.24 -24.41
N GLU A 102 -4.18 1.41 -24.78
CA GLU A 102 -4.61 1.88 -26.10
C GLU A 102 -4.33 3.38 -26.30
N ASP A 103 -4.29 4.16 -25.22
CA ASP A 103 -4.00 5.59 -25.25
C ASP A 103 -2.51 5.90 -25.46
N VAL A 104 -1.63 4.88 -25.43
CA VAL A 104 -0.17 5.05 -25.52
C VAL A 104 0.31 4.92 -26.97
N PRO A 105 0.61 6.03 -27.70
CA PRO A 105 0.89 5.98 -29.13
C PRO A 105 2.12 5.16 -29.50
N TRP A 106 3.13 5.11 -28.63
CA TRP A 106 4.39 4.40 -28.83
C TRP A 106 4.40 2.99 -28.21
N GLY A 107 3.42 2.69 -27.33
CA GLY A 107 3.31 1.42 -26.62
C GLY A 107 2.76 0.29 -27.48
N LYS A 108 3.06 -0.93 -27.11
CA LYS A 108 2.42 -2.13 -27.64
C LYS A 108 1.00 -2.24 -27.09
N PRO A 109 -0.03 -2.32 -27.93
CA PRO A 109 -1.43 -2.26 -27.48
C PRO A 109 -1.92 -3.52 -26.73
N ASP A 110 -1.18 -4.61 -26.78
CA ASP A 110 -1.53 -5.92 -26.20
C ASP A 110 -0.43 -6.45 -25.26
N ALA A 111 0.38 -5.54 -24.73
CA ALA A 111 1.48 -5.92 -23.84
C ALA A 111 1.04 -6.11 -22.39
N TYR A 112 -0.08 -5.53 -21.98
CA TYR A 112 -0.57 -5.53 -20.59
C TYR A 112 0.50 -5.15 -19.58
N SER A 113 1.32 -4.17 -19.95
CA SER A 113 2.51 -3.75 -19.20
C SER A 113 2.43 -2.32 -18.67
N MET A 114 1.22 -1.88 -18.31
CA MET A 114 0.97 -0.62 -17.59
C MET A 114 1.37 -0.76 -16.12
N TRP A 115 2.71 -0.93 -15.91
CA TRP A 115 3.29 -1.24 -14.61
C TRP A 115 3.49 0.02 -13.77
N ALA A 116 4.28 -0.07 -12.70
CA ALA A 116 4.45 0.95 -11.67
C ALA A 116 4.53 2.41 -12.17
N PRO A 117 3.56 3.26 -11.83
CA PRO A 117 3.51 4.66 -12.26
C PRO A 117 3.99 5.63 -11.18
N ASP A 118 4.12 6.91 -11.56
CA ASP A 118 4.25 8.04 -10.65
C ASP A 118 3.50 9.27 -11.19
N CYS A 119 3.15 10.20 -10.29
CA CYS A 119 2.50 11.45 -10.65
C CYS A 119 3.05 12.61 -9.83
N VAL A 120 3.37 13.74 -10.46
CA VAL A 120 3.77 14.97 -9.77
C VAL A 120 3.05 16.19 -10.33
N GLU A 121 2.86 17.22 -9.51
CA GLU A 121 2.33 18.51 -9.93
C GLU A 121 3.48 19.50 -10.12
N LYS A 122 3.49 20.23 -11.22
CA LYS A 122 4.35 21.39 -11.42
C LYS A 122 3.63 22.45 -12.24
N ASP A 123 3.64 23.68 -11.73
CA ASP A 123 3.08 24.88 -12.41
C ASP A 123 1.59 24.70 -12.82
N GLY A 124 0.80 24.05 -11.96
CA GLY A 124 -0.63 23.81 -12.18
C GLY A 124 -0.94 22.72 -13.21
N LYS A 125 0.03 21.92 -13.58
CA LYS A 125 -0.13 20.75 -14.44
C LYS A 125 0.29 19.50 -13.69
N TYR A 126 -0.37 18.39 -13.98
CA TYR A 126 -0.08 17.07 -13.42
C TYR A 126 0.60 16.23 -14.47
N TYR A 127 1.76 15.66 -14.14
CA TYR A 127 2.58 14.84 -15.02
C TYR A 127 2.56 13.42 -14.49
N PHE A 128 1.91 12.53 -15.23
CA PHE A 128 1.79 11.12 -14.91
C PHE A 128 2.81 10.32 -15.71
N TYR A 129 3.76 9.70 -15.04
CA TYR A 129 4.85 8.91 -15.62
C TYR A 129 4.52 7.43 -15.49
N PHE A 130 4.71 6.68 -16.56
CA PHE A 130 4.40 5.25 -16.58
C PHE A 130 5.31 4.51 -17.56
N PRO A 131 5.69 3.23 -17.25
CA PRO A 131 6.39 2.38 -18.20
C PRO A 131 5.39 1.71 -19.13
N ASN A 132 5.86 1.35 -20.32
CA ASN A 132 5.17 0.39 -21.17
C ASN A 132 6.17 -0.31 -22.09
N ALA A 133 5.82 -1.51 -22.56
CA ALA A 133 6.55 -2.18 -23.61
C ALA A 133 6.44 -1.38 -24.93
N SER A 134 7.58 -1.04 -25.54
CA SER A 134 7.63 -0.22 -26.74
C SER A 134 7.39 -1.03 -28.01
N LYS A 135 6.71 -0.44 -29.00
CA LYS A 135 6.60 -1.00 -30.36
C LYS A 135 7.96 -1.27 -31.01
N THR A 136 9.00 -0.54 -30.61
CA THR A 136 10.38 -0.72 -31.09
C THR A 136 11.21 -1.73 -30.29
N GLY A 137 10.61 -2.33 -29.27
CA GLY A 137 11.21 -3.33 -28.37
C GLY A 137 11.76 -2.75 -27.07
N GLY A 138 11.78 -3.58 -26.03
CA GLY A 138 12.14 -3.19 -24.67
C GLY A 138 11.04 -2.37 -23.98
N PHE A 139 11.39 -1.81 -22.82
CA PHE A 139 10.53 -0.91 -22.05
C PHE A 139 11.00 0.52 -22.19
N ALA A 140 10.05 1.45 -22.16
CA ALA A 140 10.30 2.88 -22.12
C ALA A 140 9.34 3.55 -21.12
N VAL A 141 9.68 4.76 -20.71
CA VAL A 141 8.85 5.57 -19.81
C VAL A 141 8.17 6.67 -20.60
N GLY A 142 6.83 6.73 -20.52
CA GLY A 142 6.01 7.79 -21.09
C GLY A 142 5.59 8.83 -20.05
N VAL A 143 5.00 9.90 -20.57
CA VAL A 143 4.37 10.96 -19.77
C VAL A 143 2.98 11.21 -20.34
N ALA A 144 1.99 11.32 -19.44
CA ALA A 144 0.69 11.89 -19.76
C ALA A 144 0.47 13.14 -18.92
N VAL A 145 -0.24 14.14 -19.44
CA VAL A 145 -0.40 15.45 -18.82
C VAL A 145 -1.88 15.80 -18.63
N ALA A 146 -2.22 16.34 -17.47
CA ALA A 146 -3.57 16.80 -17.15
C ALA A 146 -3.57 18.16 -16.44
N ASP A 147 -4.75 18.79 -16.37
CA ASP A 147 -5.02 20.00 -15.61
C ASP A 147 -5.56 19.72 -14.19
N SER A 148 -5.89 18.48 -13.92
CA SER A 148 -6.42 17.99 -12.62
C SER A 148 -5.74 16.67 -12.23
N PRO A 149 -5.56 16.41 -10.93
CA PRO A 149 -4.99 15.14 -10.48
C PRO A 149 -5.85 13.92 -10.83
N GLU A 150 -7.14 14.10 -11.06
CA GLU A 150 -8.06 13.05 -11.52
C GLU A 150 -8.08 12.88 -13.05
N GLY A 151 -7.33 13.71 -13.80
CA GLY A 151 -7.35 13.72 -15.25
C GLY A 151 -8.40 14.66 -15.86
N PRO A 152 -8.77 14.51 -17.15
CA PRO A 152 -8.26 13.47 -18.05
C PRO A 152 -6.79 13.70 -18.42
N PHE A 153 -6.01 12.63 -18.44
CA PHE A 153 -4.61 12.67 -18.88
C PHE A 153 -4.48 12.43 -20.36
N VAL A 154 -3.59 13.18 -21.01
CA VAL A 154 -3.27 13.05 -22.43
C VAL A 154 -1.84 12.57 -22.58
N CYS A 155 -1.65 11.39 -23.18
CA CYS A 155 -0.33 10.82 -23.41
C CYS A 155 0.49 11.62 -24.41
N GLU A 156 1.77 11.84 -24.12
CA GLU A 156 2.71 12.38 -25.10
C GLU A 156 2.94 11.36 -26.23
N PRO A 157 3.15 11.84 -27.47
CA PRO A 157 3.25 10.97 -28.64
C PRO A 157 4.48 10.05 -28.65
N GLU A 158 5.52 10.41 -27.91
CA GLU A 158 6.78 9.68 -27.78
C GLU A 158 7.17 9.49 -26.31
N PRO A 159 7.90 8.42 -25.97
CA PRO A 159 8.42 8.25 -24.62
C PRO A 159 9.58 9.23 -24.34
N ILE A 160 9.94 9.38 -23.09
CA ILE A 160 11.09 10.22 -22.69
C ILE A 160 12.36 9.63 -23.30
N LYS A 161 12.97 10.37 -24.22
CA LYS A 161 14.17 9.95 -24.91
C LYS A 161 15.36 9.79 -23.94
N GLY A 162 15.98 8.62 -23.96
CA GLY A 162 17.15 8.30 -23.13
C GLY A 162 16.81 7.50 -21.87
N ILE A 163 15.52 7.23 -21.60
CA ILE A 163 15.10 6.31 -20.57
C ILE A 163 14.70 4.97 -21.20
N ASN A 164 15.38 3.90 -20.80
CA ASN A 164 15.03 2.53 -21.14
C ASN A 164 14.85 1.79 -19.81
N GLY A 165 13.65 1.30 -19.54
CA GLY A 165 13.34 0.60 -18.27
C GLY A 165 11.93 0.87 -17.78
N ILE A 166 11.73 0.57 -16.51
CA ILE A 166 10.44 0.58 -15.81
C ILE A 166 10.55 1.44 -14.54
N ASP A 167 9.45 1.58 -13.83
CA ASP A 167 9.34 2.12 -12.48
C ASP A 167 9.86 3.56 -12.36
N PRO A 168 9.30 4.51 -13.11
CA PRO A 168 9.67 5.90 -12.95
C PRO A 168 9.20 6.46 -11.61
N CYS A 169 10.06 7.29 -10.98
CA CYS A 169 9.68 8.13 -9.86
C CYS A 169 10.29 9.51 -10.04
N VAL A 170 9.52 10.57 -9.79
CA VAL A 170 9.99 11.95 -9.92
C VAL A 170 10.07 12.65 -8.57
N LEU A 171 11.23 13.21 -8.29
CA LEU A 171 11.49 14.08 -7.14
C LEU A 171 11.52 15.55 -7.60
N LEU A 172 10.61 16.34 -7.08
CA LEU A 172 10.73 17.81 -7.11
C LEU A 172 11.58 18.24 -5.90
N ALA A 173 12.84 18.54 -6.14
CA ALA A 173 13.80 18.79 -5.08
C ALA A 173 13.77 20.26 -4.62
N SER A 174 14.20 20.48 -3.38
CA SER A 174 14.29 21.84 -2.78
C SER A 174 15.31 22.77 -3.47
N ASP A 175 16.19 22.21 -4.32
CA ASP A 175 17.10 22.99 -5.17
C ASP A 175 16.42 23.60 -6.41
N GLY A 176 15.09 23.37 -6.57
CA GLY A 176 14.27 23.87 -7.67
C GLY A 176 14.32 23.04 -8.93
N ASN A 177 15.02 21.92 -8.96
CA ASN A 177 15.08 21.02 -10.10
C ASN A 177 14.15 19.81 -9.91
N ALA A 178 13.79 19.16 -11.03
CA ALA A 178 13.10 17.90 -11.06
C ALA A 178 14.08 16.77 -11.47
N TYR A 179 14.06 15.68 -10.73
CA TYR A 179 14.89 14.50 -10.99
C TYR A 179 13.99 13.29 -11.20
N ILE A 180 14.25 12.52 -12.26
CA ILE A 180 13.58 11.26 -12.52
C ILE A 180 14.49 10.09 -12.17
N PHE A 181 13.96 9.14 -11.40
CA PHE A 181 14.58 7.87 -11.07
C PHE A 181 13.86 6.75 -11.79
N TRP A 182 14.56 5.68 -12.15
CA TRP A 182 13.94 4.51 -12.77
C TRP A 182 14.76 3.24 -12.58
N GLY A 183 14.14 2.08 -12.78
CA GLY A 183 14.77 0.78 -12.73
C GLY A 183 15.55 0.55 -11.43
N ASN A 184 16.78 0.16 -11.52
CA ASN A 184 17.65 -0.15 -10.37
C ASN A 184 18.28 1.09 -9.69
N GLY A 185 17.60 2.21 -9.69
CA GLY A 185 18.07 3.45 -9.05
C GLY A 185 18.94 4.31 -9.96
N ARG A 186 18.70 4.30 -11.26
CA ARG A 186 19.28 5.27 -12.19
C ARG A 186 18.55 6.61 -12.05
N CYS A 187 19.29 7.72 -12.16
CA CYS A 187 18.75 9.08 -11.99
C CYS A 187 19.25 10.03 -13.07
N ALA A 188 18.36 10.93 -13.50
CA ALA A 188 18.70 12.06 -14.37
C ALA A 188 17.83 13.27 -14.02
N LYS A 189 18.32 14.49 -14.35
CA LYS A 189 17.56 15.73 -14.24
C LYS A 189 16.61 15.87 -15.42
N LEU A 190 15.37 16.29 -15.14
CA LEU A 190 14.40 16.70 -16.17
C LEU A 190 14.59 18.17 -16.56
N LYS A 191 14.16 18.52 -17.79
CA LYS A 191 13.93 19.90 -18.19
C LYS A 191 12.71 20.48 -17.47
N ASP A 192 12.56 21.79 -17.51
CA ASP A 192 11.38 22.46 -16.91
C ASP A 192 10.05 22.03 -17.50
N ASN A 193 10.04 21.54 -18.75
CA ASN A 193 8.85 21.01 -19.40
C ASN A 193 8.38 19.66 -18.84
N MET A 194 9.15 19.05 -17.92
CA MET A 194 8.86 17.78 -17.25
C MET A 194 8.73 16.54 -18.18
N LYS A 195 9.05 16.68 -19.47
CA LYS A 195 8.84 15.65 -20.50
C LYS A 195 10.14 15.20 -21.18
N GLU A 196 11.23 15.88 -20.90
CA GLU A 196 12.53 15.62 -21.50
C GLU A 196 13.64 15.63 -20.43
N LEU A 197 14.70 14.83 -20.66
CA LEU A 197 15.91 14.90 -19.86
C LEU A 197 16.70 16.16 -20.19
N ALA A 198 17.28 16.80 -19.18
CA ALA A 198 18.14 17.97 -19.34
C ALA A 198 19.39 17.61 -20.17
N ASP A 199 19.85 18.56 -20.99
CA ASP A 199 20.95 18.34 -21.93
C ASP A 199 22.32 18.20 -21.24
N ASP A 200 22.42 18.74 -19.99
CA ASP A 200 23.62 18.73 -19.14
C ASP A 200 23.71 17.48 -18.25
N ASN A 201 22.80 16.52 -18.39
CA ASN A 201 22.90 15.28 -17.64
C ASN A 201 24.22 14.57 -17.94
N PRO A 202 24.90 14.02 -16.91
CA PRO A 202 26.06 13.17 -17.10
C PRO A 202 25.70 11.94 -17.94
N ARG A 203 26.73 11.36 -18.56
CA ARG A 203 26.61 10.13 -19.32
C ARG A 203 27.56 9.10 -18.75
N GLU A 204 27.07 7.89 -18.53
CA GLU A 204 27.88 6.76 -18.07
C GLU A 204 28.01 5.72 -19.17
N VAL A 205 29.23 5.22 -19.36
CA VAL A 205 29.47 4.09 -20.25
C VAL A 205 29.13 2.80 -19.51
N MET A 206 28.12 2.13 -20.02
CA MET A 206 27.66 0.82 -19.53
C MET A 206 28.22 -0.29 -20.42
N ARG A 207 28.45 -1.47 -19.84
CA ARG A 207 28.92 -2.64 -20.56
C ARG A 207 27.98 -3.82 -20.34
N TRP A 208 27.51 -4.40 -21.45
CA TRP A 208 26.80 -5.66 -21.44
C TRP A 208 27.52 -6.68 -22.31
N GLY A 209 28.14 -7.67 -21.69
CA GLY A 209 29.06 -8.59 -22.36
C GLY A 209 30.24 -7.84 -22.98
N THR A 210 30.38 -7.92 -24.30
CA THR A 210 31.39 -7.20 -25.06
C THR A 210 30.95 -5.85 -25.62
N ARG A 211 29.67 -5.51 -25.48
CA ARG A 211 29.08 -4.29 -26.03
C ARG A 211 29.13 -3.16 -25.00
N GLU A 212 29.68 -2.03 -25.40
CA GLU A 212 29.63 -0.78 -24.65
C GLU A 212 28.55 0.14 -25.24
N PHE A 213 27.83 0.87 -24.38
CA PHE A 213 26.84 1.87 -24.78
C PHE A 213 26.77 2.98 -23.73
N GLU A 214 26.45 4.18 -24.17
CA GLU A 214 26.24 5.31 -23.27
C GLU A 214 24.79 5.32 -22.75
N MET A 215 24.64 5.56 -21.45
CA MET A 215 23.37 5.84 -20.81
C MET A 215 23.36 7.23 -20.19
N VAL A 216 22.24 7.94 -20.32
CA VAL A 216 22.05 9.25 -19.71
C VAL A 216 21.80 9.08 -18.21
N GLY A 217 22.27 10.06 -17.41
CA GLY A 217 22.15 10.07 -15.97
C GLY A 217 23.23 9.26 -15.26
N VAL A 218 23.04 9.05 -13.98
CA VAL A 218 23.98 8.34 -13.09
C VAL A 218 23.29 7.16 -12.40
N GLN A 219 24.06 6.14 -12.11
CA GLN A 219 23.64 5.07 -11.20
C GLN A 219 23.83 5.58 -9.77
N CYS A 220 22.68 5.86 -9.09
CA CYS A 220 22.70 6.43 -7.74
C CYS A 220 23.04 5.40 -6.66
N LEU A 221 22.57 4.15 -6.83
CA LEU A 221 22.83 3.04 -5.91
C LEU A 221 24.06 2.25 -6.37
N LYS A 222 25.22 2.54 -5.77
CA LYS A 222 26.51 1.91 -6.18
C LYS A 222 26.87 0.66 -5.39
N ASP A 223 26.45 0.60 -4.13
CA ASP A 223 26.81 -0.46 -3.18
C ASP A 223 25.56 -1.22 -2.71
N LEU A 224 24.79 -1.77 -3.65
CA LEU A 224 23.63 -2.59 -3.33
C LEU A 224 24.06 -3.88 -2.63
N PRO A 225 23.36 -4.27 -1.54
CA PRO A 225 23.58 -5.57 -0.89
C PRO A 225 23.28 -6.75 -1.83
N ASN A 226 22.42 -6.53 -2.82
CA ASN A 226 22.15 -7.46 -3.92
C ASN A 226 21.99 -6.66 -5.23
N ARG A 227 22.27 -7.30 -6.37
CA ARG A 227 22.31 -6.62 -7.69
C ARG A 227 20.94 -6.41 -8.32
N GLN A 228 19.88 -6.95 -7.73
CA GLN A 228 18.52 -6.92 -8.25
C GLN A 228 17.70 -5.93 -7.44
N ALA A 229 17.67 -4.67 -7.86
CA ALA A 229 16.81 -3.64 -7.31
C ALA A 229 15.92 -3.08 -8.43
N GLU A 230 14.73 -2.66 -8.06
CA GLU A 230 13.77 -2.00 -8.94
C GLU A 230 12.95 -0.97 -8.14
N GLY A 231 11.85 -0.46 -8.66
CA GLY A 231 10.84 0.31 -7.93
C GLY A 231 11.36 1.49 -7.11
N PRO A 232 12.28 2.34 -7.63
CA PRO A 232 12.86 3.42 -6.83
C PRO A 232 11.79 4.45 -6.49
N PHE A 233 11.76 4.89 -5.22
CA PHE A 233 10.99 6.04 -4.79
C PHE A 233 11.89 7.03 -4.07
N ALA A 234 11.84 8.31 -4.47
CA ALA A 234 12.70 9.34 -3.92
C ALA A 234 11.90 10.43 -3.23
N PHE A 235 12.37 10.88 -2.07
CA PHE A 235 11.82 12.03 -1.34
C PHE A 235 12.91 12.77 -0.57
N GLU A 236 12.58 13.99 -0.12
CA GLU A 236 13.46 14.83 0.67
C GLU A 236 12.87 15.03 2.07
N TYR A 237 13.71 14.88 3.10
CA TYR A 237 13.32 15.13 4.48
C TYR A 237 14.52 15.59 5.31
N ASN A 238 14.35 16.67 6.10
CA ASN A 238 15.36 17.24 6.99
C ASN A 238 16.75 17.44 6.32
N GLY A 239 16.76 17.94 5.08
CA GLY A 239 17.98 18.23 4.32
C GLY A 239 18.77 16.97 3.93
N ASN A 240 18.09 15.82 3.86
CA ASN A 240 18.59 14.58 3.28
C ASN A 240 17.67 14.16 2.13
N TYR A 241 18.26 13.56 1.13
CA TYR A 241 17.57 12.85 0.07
C TYR A 241 17.54 11.37 0.41
N TYR A 242 16.38 10.77 0.27
CA TYR A 242 16.14 9.34 0.48
C TYR A 242 15.81 8.71 -0.85
N LEU A 243 16.45 7.59 -1.14
CA LEU A 243 16.10 6.72 -2.25
C LEU A 243 15.75 5.37 -1.64
N THR A 244 14.48 5.01 -1.75
CA THR A 244 13.93 3.77 -1.24
C THR A 244 13.63 2.85 -2.41
N TYR A 245 13.79 1.54 -2.25
CA TYR A 245 13.69 0.60 -3.36
C TYR A 245 13.48 -0.82 -2.86
N PRO A 246 12.70 -1.65 -3.57
CA PRO A 246 12.70 -3.08 -3.37
C PRO A 246 13.99 -3.70 -3.92
N TYR A 247 14.44 -4.75 -3.27
CA TYR A 247 15.53 -5.60 -3.77
C TYR A 247 15.43 -7.01 -3.19
N VAL A 248 15.90 -8.01 -3.94
CA VAL A 248 15.91 -9.40 -3.48
C VAL A 248 17.02 -9.59 -2.45
N ARG A 249 16.65 -9.92 -1.20
CA ARG A 249 17.59 -10.23 -0.13
C ARG A 249 17.87 -11.73 -0.05
N GLU A 250 16.85 -12.54 0.07
CA GLU A 250 16.95 -14.00 0.14
C GLU A 250 16.21 -14.67 -1.02
N ASN A 251 14.89 -14.69 -1.00
CA ASN A 251 14.05 -15.35 -2.00
C ASN A 251 13.08 -14.40 -2.68
N THR A 252 12.64 -13.36 -1.97
CA THR A 252 11.69 -12.35 -2.43
C THR A 252 12.22 -10.95 -2.12
N GLU A 253 11.46 -9.93 -2.45
CA GLU A 253 11.89 -8.55 -2.25
C GLU A 253 11.60 -8.05 -0.84
N VAL A 254 12.57 -7.29 -0.31
CA VAL A 254 12.44 -6.40 0.84
C VAL A 254 12.39 -4.96 0.36
N LEU A 255 11.86 -4.05 1.17
CA LEU A 255 12.05 -2.61 0.96
C LEU A 255 13.28 -2.12 1.71
N GLY A 256 14.27 -1.67 0.97
CA GLY A 256 15.46 -1.03 1.53
C GLY A 256 15.48 0.46 1.26
N TYR A 257 16.45 1.16 1.86
CA TYR A 257 16.67 2.57 1.59
C TYR A 257 18.13 2.98 1.72
N ALA A 258 18.45 4.04 1.00
CA ALA A 258 19.72 4.72 1.02
C ALA A 258 19.53 6.23 1.16
N MET A 259 20.52 6.93 1.67
CA MET A 259 20.49 8.37 1.91
C MET A 259 21.65 9.09 1.23
N SER A 260 21.40 10.33 0.82
CA SER A 260 22.41 11.21 0.23
C SER A 260 22.19 12.66 0.65
N LYS A 261 23.22 13.50 0.48
CA LYS A 261 23.14 14.97 0.54
C LYS A 261 22.95 15.61 -0.84
N ASN A 262 22.95 14.79 -1.89
CA ASN A 262 22.79 15.23 -3.27
C ASN A 262 21.66 14.44 -3.94
N PRO A 263 20.70 15.07 -4.64
CA PRO A 263 19.59 14.37 -5.26
C PRO A 263 20.01 13.31 -6.30
N MET A 264 21.14 13.49 -6.96
CA MET A 264 21.71 12.50 -7.89
C MET A 264 22.69 11.52 -7.23
N GLY A 265 22.79 11.51 -5.90
CA GLY A 265 23.66 10.61 -5.16
C GLY A 265 25.15 11.04 -5.14
N PRO A 266 26.08 10.11 -4.79
CA PRO A 266 25.78 8.70 -4.48
C PRO A 266 24.95 8.55 -3.21
N TYR A 267 24.08 7.56 -3.21
CA TYR A 267 23.28 7.19 -2.05
C TYR A 267 23.95 6.05 -1.29
N GLU A 268 24.06 6.22 0.02
CA GLU A 268 24.62 5.24 0.95
C GLU A 268 23.50 4.42 1.58
N TYR A 269 23.57 3.10 1.45
CA TYR A 269 22.61 2.17 2.05
C TYR A 269 22.53 2.33 3.58
N LYS A 270 21.32 2.36 4.13
CA LYS A 270 21.07 2.57 5.56
C LYS A 270 20.34 1.42 6.24
N GLY A 271 19.54 0.65 5.53
CA GLY A 271 18.81 -0.45 6.14
C GLY A 271 17.55 -0.84 5.37
N ILE A 272 16.72 -1.60 6.07
CA ILE A 272 15.45 -2.14 5.59
C ILE A 272 14.31 -1.31 6.17
N ILE A 273 13.32 -0.99 5.35
CA ILE A 273 12.06 -0.38 5.76
C ILE A 273 11.03 -1.45 6.08
N MET A 274 10.98 -2.51 5.25
CA MET A 274 10.04 -3.62 5.40
C MET A 274 10.72 -4.91 4.96
N ALA A 275 10.61 -5.95 5.79
CA ALA A 275 11.11 -7.28 5.48
C ALA A 275 10.28 -7.96 4.37
N GLU A 276 10.70 -9.14 3.92
CA GLU A 276 9.96 -9.97 2.99
C GLU A 276 8.55 -10.27 3.51
N HIS A 277 7.58 -10.34 2.61
CA HIS A 277 6.22 -10.73 2.97
C HIS A 277 6.15 -12.21 3.33
N GLU A 278 5.61 -12.53 4.50
CA GLU A 278 5.58 -13.89 5.06
C GLU A 278 4.77 -14.88 4.20
N ASN A 279 3.76 -14.41 3.47
CA ASN A 279 2.88 -15.24 2.64
C ASN A 279 3.28 -15.30 1.16
N GLY A 280 4.55 -14.97 0.83
CA GLY A 280 5.14 -15.27 -0.47
C GLY A 280 4.78 -14.31 -1.60
N CYS A 281 4.30 -13.10 -1.32
CA CYS A 281 4.27 -12.03 -2.32
C CYS A 281 5.71 -11.75 -2.77
N TRP A 282 6.01 -12.06 -4.03
CA TRP A 282 7.39 -11.98 -4.51
C TRP A 282 7.88 -10.55 -4.64
N THR A 283 7.04 -9.68 -5.22
CA THR A 283 7.35 -8.26 -5.40
C THR A 283 6.99 -7.44 -4.16
N ASN A 284 7.72 -6.36 -3.95
CA ASN A 284 7.38 -5.30 -3.03
C ASN A 284 7.61 -3.96 -3.74
N HIS A 285 6.61 -3.08 -3.76
CA HIS A 285 6.72 -1.77 -4.38
C HIS A 285 5.93 -0.76 -3.54
N HIS A 286 6.38 0.52 -3.50
CA HIS A 286 5.94 1.42 -2.47
C HIS A 286 6.04 2.89 -2.85
N SER A 287 5.45 3.73 -1.99
CA SER A 287 5.72 5.16 -1.92
C SER A 287 5.69 5.65 -0.47
N ILE A 288 6.36 6.77 -0.20
CA ILE A 288 6.44 7.36 1.15
C ILE A 288 6.02 8.81 1.07
N VAL A 289 5.03 9.20 1.88
CA VAL A 289 4.44 10.54 1.82
C VAL A 289 4.14 11.08 3.21
N ASN A 290 4.35 12.39 3.40
CA ASN A 290 3.86 13.10 4.58
C ASN A 290 2.46 13.63 4.31
N TYR A 291 1.51 13.25 5.14
CA TYR A 291 0.14 13.74 5.08
C TYR A 291 -0.32 14.23 6.45
N LYS A 292 -0.71 15.49 6.52
CA LYS A 292 -1.16 16.14 7.78
C LYS A 292 -0.18 15.98 8.95
N GLY A 293 1.13 15.96 8.65
CA GLY A 293 2.19 15.91 9.66
C GLY A 293 2.61 14.50 10.08
N GLN A 294 1.96 13.46 9.59
CA GLN A 294 2.35 12.07 9.77
C GLN A 294 2.92 11.50 8.46
N TRP A 295 3.99 10.71 8.54
CA TRP A 295 4.53 9.98 7.40
C TRP A 295 3.86 8.62 7.28
N TYR A 296 3.63 8.22 6.03
CA TYR A 296 2.99 6.94 5.69
C TYR A 296 3.80 6.23 4.61
N LEU A 297 3.86 4.90 4.74
CA LEU A 297 4.33 3.97 3.74
C LEU A 297 3.10 3.36 3.06
N PHE A 298 2.96 3.56 1.75
CA PHE A 298 2.04 2.83 0.90
C PHE A 298 2.81 1.72 0.23
N TYR A 299 2.28 0.52 0.21
CA TYR A 299 2.93 -0.66 -0.36
C TYR A 299 1.87 -1.62 -0.87
N HIS A 300 2.25 -2.70 -1.55
CA HIS A 300 1.29 -3.71 -1.96
C HIS A 300 1.54 -5.05 -1.27
N HIS A 301 0.51 -5.89 -1.24
CA HIS A 301 0.54 -7.23 -0.71
C HIS A 301 -0.49 -8.11 -1.44
N ASN A 302 -0.33 -9.45 -1.42
CA ASN A 302 -1.24 -10.38 -2.07
C ASN A 302 -2.17 -11.13 -1.10
N ALA A 303 -2.38 -10.64 0.12
CA ALA A 303 -3.19 -11.30 1.14
C ALA A 303 -4.63 -11.63 0.67
N PHE A 304 -5.16 -10.86 -0.29
CA PHE A 304 -6.48 -11.04 -0.89
C PHE A 304 -6.49 -11.95 -2.13
N SER A 305 -5.34 -12.39 -2.61
CA SER A 305 -5.21 -13.28 -3.74
C SER A 305 -4.14 -14.35 -3.45
N PRO A 306 -4.36 -15.23 -2.47
CA PRO A 306 -3.37 -16.22 -2.06
C PRO A 306 -3.04 -17.27 -3.13
N ASP A 307 -3.94 -17.47 -4.11
CA ASP A 307 -3.72 -18.43 -5.19
C ASP A 307 -2.89 -17.86 -6.35
N PHE A 308 -2.70 -16.52 -6.38
CA PHE A 308 -1.97 -15.85 -7.44
C PHE A 308 -1.28 -14.58 -6.92
N ASP A 309 0.04 -14.64 -6.77
CA ASP A 309 0.88 -13.59 -6.19
C ASP A 309 0.97 -12.29 -7.02
N LYS A 310 0.31 -12.24 -8.18
CA LYS A 310 0.31 -11.10 -9.13
C LYS A 310 -1.04 -10.39 -9.21
N ASN A 311 -1.97 -10.70 -8.31
CA ASN A 311 -3.18 -9.93 -8.04
C ASN A 311 -3.02 -9.28 -6.66
N ARG A 312 -2.37 -8.14 -6.62
CA ARG A 312 -1.92 -7.47 -5.40
C ARG A 312 -2.94 -6.44 -4.92
N SER A 313 -2.78 -5.97 -3.70
CA SER A 313 -3.67 -4.96 -3.13
C SER A 313 -2.89 -3.90 -2.37
N ALA A 314 -3.21 -2.63 -2.63
CA ALA A 314 -2.57 -1.49 -1.99
C ALA A 314 -2.88 -1.41 -0.50
N GLN A 315 -1.86 -1.21 0.31
CA GLN A 315 -1.90 -1.12 1.76
C GLN A 315 -1.19 0.14 2.26
N ILE A 316 -1.41 0.49 3.52
CA ILE A 316 -0.84 1.67 4.16
C ILE A 316 -0.44 1.38 5.60
N GLU A 317 0.75 1.86 5.99
CA GLU A 317 1.21 1.86 7.40
C GLU A 317 1.77 3.22 7.77
N ARG A 318 1.80 3.52 9.09
CA ARG A 318 2.53 4.68 9.61
C ARG A 318 4.02 4.44 9.55
N LEU A 319 4.77 5.46 9.13
CA LEU A 319 6.23 5.42 9.06
C LEU A 319 6.81 6.43 10.04
N TYR A 320 7.88 6.04 10.71
CA TYR A 320 8.58 6.86 11.69
C TYR A 320 10.08 6.95 11.39
N PHE A 321 10.66 8.09 11.75
CA PHE A 321 12.09 8.33 11.67
C PHE A 321 12.72 8.33 13.06
N ASN A 322 13.95 7.86 13.14
CA ASN A 322 14.81 8.04 14.29
C ASN A 322 15.36 9.48 14.34
N GLU A 323 15.94 9.88 15.46
CA GLU A 323 16.52 11.22 15.64
C GLU A 323 17.65 11.53 14.64
N ASP A 324 18.38 10.52 14.18
CA ASP A 324 19.44 10.65 13.17
C ASP A 324 18.92 10.69 11.71
N GLY A 325 17.61 10.61 11.53
CA GLY A 325 16.94 10.61 10.23
C GLY A 325 16.84 9.23 9.57
N THR A 326 17.32 8.16 10.21
CA THR A 326 17.08 6.80 9.71
C THR A 326 15.62 6.41 9.84
N ILE A 327 15.14 5.54 8.95
CA ILE A 327 13.76 5.06 8.95
C ILE A 327 13.64 3.85 9.89
N GLN A 328 12.60 3.84 10.71
CA GLN A 328 12.25 2.67 11.52
C GLN A 328 11.63 1.59 10.65
N GLU A 329 11.94 0.33 10.93
CA GLU A 329 11.34 -0.80 10.21
C GLU A 329 9.83 -0.83 10.45
N VAL A 330 9.07 -1.03 9.36
CA VAL A 330 7.61 -1.09 9.34
C VAL A 330 7.19 -2.54 9.17
N ARG A 331 6.35 -3.03 10.09
CA ARG A 331 5.73 -4.35 9.97
C ARG A 331 4.43 -4.21 9.17
N PRO A 332 4.24 -5.00 8.09
CA PRO A 332 2.97 -5.01 7.37
C PRO A 332 1.86 -5.57 8.24
N THR A 333 0.68 -4.96 8.20
CA THR A 333 -0.53 -5.43 8.88
C THR A 333 -1.75 -5.35 7.96
N LEU A 334 -2.77 -6.12 8.25
CA LEU A 334 -4.08 -5.94 7.62
C LEU A 334 -4.93 -4.87 8.33
N ARG A 335 -4.42 -4.33 9.44
CA ARG A 335 -5.12 -3.31 10.24
C ARG A 335 -5.19 -1.95 9.54
N GLY A 336 -4.14 -1.54 8.84
CA GLY A 336 -4.05 -0.19 8.27
C GLY A 336 -4.02 0.93 9.32
N VAL A 337 -4.33 2.15 8.91
CA VAL A 337 -4.08 3.37 9.72
C VAL A 337 -5.35 4.17 10.08
N GLY A 338 -6.49 3.80 9.54
CA GLY A 338 -7.74 4.51 9.77
C GLY A 338 -8.42 4.14 11.08
N PRO A 339 -9.16 5.05 11.73
CA PRO A 339 -10.01 4.71 12.86
C PRO A 339 -11.19 3.84 12.40
N VAL A 340 -11.47 2.78 13.15
CA VAL A 340 -12.66 1.93 12.92
C VAL A 340 -13.65 2.14 14.05
N LYS A 341 -14.90 2.48 13.74
CA LYS A 341 -15.94 2.68 14.75
C LYS A 341 -16.39 1.34 15.29
N ALA A 342 -16.42 1.20 16.62
CA ALA A 342 -16.90 0.01 17.30
C ALA A 342 -18.35 -0.37 16.94
N SER A 343 -19.18 0.61 16.55
CA SER A 343 -20.58 0.39 16.13
C SER A 343 -20.74 -0.17 14.73
N HIS A 344 -19.67 -0.18 13.93
CA HIS A 344 -19.61 -0.82 12.61
C HIS A 344 -19.13 -2.26 12.74
N LYS A 345 -19.15 -3.01 11.65
CA LYS A 345 -18.55 -4.34 11.63
C LYS A 345 -17.04 -4.21 11.65
N VAL A 346 -16.41 -4.60 12.77
CA VAL A 346 -14.96 -4.74 12.88
C VAL A 346 -14.62 -6.12 12.35
N GLN A 347 -13.98 -6.17 11.20
CA GLN A 347 -13.53 -7.40 10.53
C GLN A 347 -12.27 -7.90 11.24
N LEU A 348 -12.33 -9.03 11.94
CA LEU A 348 -11.17 -9.54 12.70
C LEU A 348 -10.03 -10.04 11.80
N ASP A 349 -10.34 -10.39 10.56
CA ASP A 349 -9.35 -10.70 9.52
C ASP A 349 -8.44 -9.51 9.15
N ARG A 350 -8.84 -8.27 9.55
CA ARG A 350 -8.05 -7.03 9.39
C ARG A 350 -7.22 -6.74 10.63
N TYR A 351 -6.49 -7.68 11.10
CA TYR A 351 -5.78 -7.68 12.39
C TYR A 351 -4.56 -6.75 12.43
N SER A 352 -4.21 -6.32 13.63
CA SER A 352 -2.91 -5.73 13.96
C SER A 352 -1.87 -6.79 14.32
N LEU A 353 -2.33 -7.84 15.00
CA LEU A 353 -1.52 -8.99 15.39
C LEU A 353 -2.39 -10.24 15.35
N ILE A 354 -1.81 -11.35 14.89
CA ILE A 354 -2.42 -12.67 14.90
C ILE A 354 -1.41 -13.67 15.46
N ASP A 355 -1.84 -14.56 16.34
CA ASP A 355 -1.03 -15.65 16.88
C ASP A 355 -1.88 -16.93 16.93
N GLY A 356 -1.41 -17.99 16.29
CA GLY A 356 -2.09 -19.27 16.17
C GLY A 356 -3.29 -19.30 15.23
N ALA A 357 -4.14 -18.29 15.26
CA ALA A 357 -5.30 -18.17 14.34
C ALA A 357 -4.85 -17.96 12.87
N ARG A 358 -5.75 -18.18 11.93
CA ARG A 358 -5.49 -17.97 10.50
C ARG A 358 -6.65 -17.29 9.79
N ILE A 359 -6.38 -16.75 8.60
CA ILE A 359 -7.38 -16.12 7.74
C ILE A 359 -7.75 -17.07 6.60
N GLU A 360 -9.04 -17.15 6.29
CA GLU A 360 -9.57 -17.89 5.16
C GLU A 360 -10.62 -17.05 4.43
N TYR A 361 -10.88 -17.33 3.15
CA TYR A 361 -11.96 -16.69 2.40
C TYR A 361 -13.33 -17.04 2.96
N LEU A 362 -14.26 -16.08 2.94
CA LEU A 362 -15.67 -16.33 3.15
C LEU A 362 -16.27 -17.15 2.00
N ASP A 363 -15.81 -16.89 0.77
CA ASP A 363 -16.24 -17.58 -0.45
C ASP A 363 -15.03 -17.70 -1.40
N THR A 364 -14.60 -18.93 -1.68
CA THR A 364 -13.47 -19.19 -2.58
C THR A 364 -13.76 -18.93 -4.05
N THR A 365 -15.01 -18.64 -4.41
CA THR A 365 -15.43 -18.32 -5.77
C THR A 365 -15.55 -16.81 -6.03
N ASP A 366 -15.48 -16.01 -4.96
CA ASP A 366 -15.55 -14.54 -5.03
C ASP A 366 -14.71 -13.93 -3.91
N TYR A 367 -13.48 -13.58 -4.21
CA TYR A 367 -12.50 -13.04 -3.27
C TYR A 367 -12.91 -11.71 -2.62
N PHE A 368 -13.74 -10.91 -3.32
CA PHE A 368 -14.18 -9.63 -2.80
C PHE A 368 -15.36 -9.71 -1.84
N LYS A 369 -15.93 -10.90 -1.60
CA LYS A 369 -16.92 -11.12 -0.52
C LYS A 369 -16.32 -10.99 0.88
N GLY A 370 -14.98 -11.06 1.00
CA GLY A 370 -14.26 -10.88 2.24
C GLY A 370 -13.72 -12.19 2.83
N TRP A 371 -13.28 -12.07 4.07
CA TRP A 371 -12.50 -13.06 4.78
C TRP A 371 -13.10 -13.35 6.14
N LYS A 372 -12.64 -14.42 6.77
CA LYS A 372 -12.98 -14.82 8.12
C LYS A 372 -11.70 -15.15 8.90
N THR A 373 -11.74 -14.98 10.19
CA THR A 373 -10.70 -15.46 11.10
C THR A 373 -11.09 -16.86 11.60
N VAL A 374 -10.17 -17.80 11.59
CA VAL A 374 -10.36 -19.18 12.04
C VAL A 374 -9.45 -19.44 13.24
N PHE A 375 -10.06 -19.70 14.38
CA PHE A 375 -9.43 -20.16 15.60
C PHE A 375 -9.58 -21.69 15.67
N ALA A 376 -8.50 -22.41 15.99
CA ALA A 376 -8.49 -23.88 15.96
C ALA A 376 -7.95 -24.51 17.25
N ASN A 377 -7.18 -23.79 18.06
CA ASN A 377 -6.56 -24.28 19.28
C ASN A 377 -6.77 -23.31 20.43
N ALA A 378 -6.81 -23.80 21.63
CA ALA A 378 -6.79 -22.95 22.82
C ALA A 378 -5.54 -22.04 22.82
N GLY A 379 -5.76 -20.75 23.03
CA GLY A 379 -4.72 -19.75 23.00
C GLY A 379 -4.52 -19.04 21.63
N ASP A 380 -5.17 -19.51 20.57
CA ASP A 380 -5.21 -18.74 19.31
C ASP A 380 -5.81 -17.35 19.59
N ASP A 381 -5.15 -16.29 19.17
CA ASP A 381 -5.61 -14.92 19.38
C ASP A 381 -5.47 -14.00 18.17
N VAL A 382 -6.28 -12.94 18.18
CA VAL A 382 -6.24 -11.85 17.21
C VAL A 382 -6.43 -10.51 17.93
N ALA A 383 -5.52 -9.58 17.68
CA ALA A 383 -5.63 -8.20 18.14
C ALA A 383 -6.02 -7.26 17.01
N PHE A 384 -6.94 -6.34 17.31
CA PHE A 384 -7.37 -5.28 16.42
C PHE A 384 -7.29 -3.94 17.16
N ASN A 385 -6.33 -3.11 16.78
CA ASN A 385 -6.03 -1.87 17.49
C ASN A 385 -6.91 -0.69 17.02
N GLU A 386 -6.96 0.37 17.84
CA GLU A 386 -7.57 1.66 17.50
C GLU A 386 -9.05 1.58 17.09
N VAL A 387 -9.87 0.86 17.86
CA VAL A 387 -11.33 0.82 17.69
C VAL A 387 -11.95 1.96 18.48
N ASP A 388 -12.69 2.85 17.80
CA ASP A 388 -13.34 4.01 18.42
C ASP A 388 -14.74 3.66 18.95
N PHE A 389 -14.85 3.52 20.27
CA PHE A 389 -16.11 3.33 21.01
C PHE A 389 -16.89 4.64 21.20
N GLY A 390 -16.33 5.78 20.81
CA GLY A 390 -16.97 7.07 20.95
C GLY A 390 -17.14 7.54 22.40
N LYS A 391 -18.05 8.49 22.59
CA LYS A 391 -18.31 9.08 23.92
C LYS A 391 -19.34 8.30 24.75
N LYS A 392 -20.19 7.51 24.12
CA LYS A 392 -21.25 6.73 24.74
C LYS A 392 -20.90 5.24 24.71
N ALA A 393 -20.78 4.65 25.89
CA ALA A 393 -20.48 3.23 26.03
C ALA A 393 -21.58 2.37 25.36
N PRO A 394 -21.20 1.34 24.58
CA PRO A 394 -22.14 0.36 24.02
C PRO A 394 -22.77 -0.46 25.16
N LYS A 395 -23.93 -1.01 24.90
CA LYS A 395 -24.65 -1.91 25.83
C LYS A 395 -24.41 -3.37 25.51
N ASN A 396 -24.22 -3.69 24.24
CA ASN A 396 -24.09 -5.05 23.75
C ASN A 396 -22.91 -5.15 22.77
N MET A 397 -22.33 -6.32 22.71
CA MET A 397 -21.44 -6.79 21.66
C MET A 397 -22.15 -7.87 20.85
N THR A 398 -22.00 -7.86 19.55
CA THR A 398 -22.53 -8.91 18.65
C THR A 398 -21.39 -9.43 17.80
N MET A 399 -21.27 -10.75 17.66
CA MET A 399 -20.31 -11.43 16.78
C MET A 399 -21.07 -12.29 15.77
N ARG A 400 -20.55 -12.40 14.56
CA ARG A 400 -21.01 -13.36 13.55
C ARG A 400 -20.03 -14.52 13.50
N VAL A 401 -20.51 -15.71 13.88
CA VAL A 401 -19.67 -16.88 14.13
C VAL A 401 -20.19 -18.14 13.46
N LYS A 402 -19.30 -19.12 13.24
CA LYS A 402 -19.58 -20.55 13.08
C LYS A 402 -18.73 -21.32 14.06
N ALA A 403 -19.24 -22.44 14.58
CA ALA A 403 -18.48 -23.26 15.52
C ALA A 403 -18.74 -24.75 15.27
N ALA A 404 -17.69 -25.53 15.13
CA ALA A 404 -17.76 -26.97 14.93
C ALA A 404 -18.03 -27.77 16.23
N GLY A 405 -18.21 -27.07 17.35
CA GLY A 405 -18.51 -27.58 18.68
C GLY A 405 -18.68 -26.42 19.64
N ASP A 406 -19.18 -26.72 20.85
CA ASP A 406 -19.28 -25.70 21.90
C ASP A 406 -17.89 -25.17 22.26
N ALA A 407 -17.76 -23.86 22.36
CA ALA A 407 -16.49 -23.14 22.60
C ALA A 407 -16.70 -21.89 23.45
N VAL A 408 -15.63 -21.38 24.04
CA VAL A 408 -15.61 -20.09 24.71
C VAL A 408 -14.55 -19.19 24.06
N LEU A 409 -14.99 -18.04 23.55
CA LEU A 409 -14.12 -16.95 23.17
C LEU A 409 -14.01 -15.95 24.32
N GLU A 410 -12.81 -15.47 24.56
CA GLU A 410 -12.54 -14.34 25.42
C GLU A 410 -12.41 -13.09 24.55
N VAL A 411 -13.16 -12.03 24.89
CA VAL A 411 -13.06 -10.74 24.19
C VAL A 411 -12.69 -9.67 25.19
N THR A 412 -11.54 -9.02 24.98
CA THR A 412 -11.15 -7.82 25.71
C THR A 412 -11.34 -6.58 24.85
N ALA A 413 -11.76 -5.47 25.46
CA ALA A 413 -11.85 -4.16 24.84
C ALA A 413 -11.42 -3.09 25.85
N GLY A 414 -10.18 -2.64 25.77
CA GLY A 414 -9.56 -1.86 26.84
C GLY A 414 -9.54 -2.64 28.16
N ASP A 415 -10.17 -2.10 29.21
CA ASP A 415 -10.30 -2.76 30.53
C ASP A 415 -11.52 -3.70 30.63
N ALA A 416 -12.36 -3.79 29.61
CA ALA A 416 -13.51 -4.68 29.59
C ALA A 416 -13.09 -6.10 29.19
N PHE A 417 -13.63 -7.07 29.92
CA PHE A 417 -13.41 -8.48 29.71
C PHE A 417 -14.77 -9.18 29.57
N MET A 418 -14.90 -10.05 28.58
CA MET A 418 -16.13 -10.79 28.32
C MET A 418 -15.82 -12.23 27.93
N GLU A 419 -16.45 -13.19 28.62
CA GLU A 419 -16.51 -14.56 28.15
C GLU A 419 -17.71 -14.70 27.22
N VAL A 420 -17.49 -15.27 26.04
CA VAL A 420 -18.46 -15.42 24.98
C VAL A 420 -18.64 -16.91 24.67
N PRO A 421 -19.58 -17.60 25.34
CA PRO A 421 -19.89 -18.99 25.01
C PRO A 421 -20.57 -19.03 23.64
N VAL A 422 -20.02 -19.83 22.73
CA VAL A 422 -20.55 -20.09 21.40
C VAL A 422 -20.95 -21.56 21.36
N SER A 423 -22.24 -21.82 21.09
CA SER A 423 -22.71 -23.20 20.86
C SER A 423 -22.42 -23.63 19.46
N GLU A 424 -22.27 -24.97 19.26
CA GLU A 424 -22.13 -25.58 17.93
C GLU A 424 -23.16 -25.03 16.93
N CYS A 425 -22.69 -24.55 15.79
CA CYS A 425 -23.51 -23.98 14.73
C CYS A 425 -22.83 -24.13 13.36
N ASP A 426 -23.48 -24.88 12.45
CA ASP A 426 -23.00 -25.12 11.08
C ASP A 426 -23.20 -23.91 10.15
N ASP A 427 -24.17 -23.06 10.46
CA ASP A 427 -24.48 -21.84 9.71
C ASP A 427 -23.98 -20.59 10.42
N TRP A 428 -23.65 -19.56 9.64
CA TRP A 428 -23.30 -18.25 10.19
C TRP A 428 -24.38 -17.71 11.12
N THR A 429 -24.06 -17.58 12.39
CA THR A 429 -24.99 -17.16 13.46
C THR A 429 -24.49 -15.88 14.12
N GLU A 430 -25.42 -14.95 14.39
CA GLU A 430 -25.12 -13.75 15.19
C GLU A 430 -25.41 -14.03 16.65
N VAL A 431 -24.39 -13.94 17.48
CA VAL A 431 -24.49 -14.09 18.95
C VAL A 431 -24.31 -12.73 19.62
N THR A 432 -25.17 -12.39 20.58
CA THR A 432 -25.16 -11.08 21.24
C THR A 432 -25.02 -11.23 22.74
N PHE A 433 -24.09 -10.48 23.32
CA PHE A 433 -23.79 -10.48 24.74
C PHE A 433 -23.85 -9.06 25.33
N PRO A 434 -24.31 -8.89 26.56
CA PRO A 434 -24.26 -7.60 27.24
C PRO A 434 -22.81 -7.25 27.58
N MET A 435 -22.46 -5.97 27.43
CA MET A 435 -21.13 -5.48 27.85
C MET A 435 -20.96 -5.58 29.37
N SER A 436 -19.87 -6.17 29.81
CA SER A 436 -19.52 -6.33 31.25
C SER A 436 -19.14 -5.01 31.93
N SER A 437 -18.63 -4.05 31.15
CA SER A 437 -18.19 -2.76 31.65
C SER A 437 -18.34 -1.65 30.60
N LYS A 438 -18.15 -0.40 31.03
CA LYS A 438 -18.29 0.78 30.16
C LYS A 438 -16.99 1.05 29.41
N VAL A 439 -16.97 0.75 28.12
CA VAL A 439 -15.88 1.06 27.21
C VAL A 439 -16.16 2.37 26.46
N LYS A 440 -15.16 3.24 26.31
CA LYS A 440 -15.27 4.54 25.61
C LYS A 440 -13.94 4.94 24.99
N GLY A 441 -14.01 5.87 24.04
CA GLY A 441 -12.83 6.38 23.33
C GLY A 441 -12.22 5.31 22.43
N VAL A 442 -10.96 5.51 22.08
CA VAL A 442 -10.23 4.55 21.26
C VAL A 442 -9.60 3.48 22.16
N GLN A 443 -9.88 2.22 21.86
CA GLN A 443 -9.39 1.04 22.59
C GLN A 443 -8.96 -0.04 21.61
N ASP A 444 -8.11 -0.94 22.07
CA ASP A 444 -7.74 -2.15 21.35
C ASP A 444 -8.72 -3.28 21.71
N ILE A 445 -8.99 -4.15 20.75
CA ILE A 445 -9.78 -5.38 20.95
C ILE A 445 -8.82 -6.56 20.80
N ILE A 446 -8.96 -7.56 21.67
CA ILE A 446 -8.32 -8.86 21.52
C ILE A 446 -9.42 -9.92 21.63
N VAL A 447 -9.39 -10.90 20.73
CA VAL A 447 -10.26 -12.07 20.73
C VAL A 447 -9.39 -13.30 20.82
N SER A 448 -9.61 -14.14 21.83
CA SER A 448 -8.82 -15.37 22.08
C SER A 448 -9.74 -16.56 22.26
N LEU A 449 -9.35 -17.72 21.71
CA LEU A 449 -10.06 -18.98 21.93
C LEU A 449 -9.54 -19.65 23.22
N GLN A 450 -10.47 -20.08 24.09
CA GLN A 450 -10.11 -20.67 25.38
C GLN A 450 -10.07 -22.21 25.36
N ASP A 451 -10.73 -22.84 24.40
CA ASP A 451 -10.87 -24.29 24.29
C ASP A 451 -10.26 -24.83 22.99
N ASP A 452 -9.94 -26.14 22.98
CA ASP A 452 -9.55 -26.84 21.77
C ASP A 452 -10.81 -27.11 20.90
N ALA A 453 -11.26 -26.08 20.19
CA ALA A 453 -12.42 -26.13 19.33
C ALA A 453 -12.13 -25.36 18.02
N SER A 454 -12.98 -25.52 17.01
CA SER A 454 -12.86 -24.73 15.79
C SER A 454 -13.97 -23.69 15.75
N VAL A 455 -13.58 -22.42 15.79
CA VAL A 455 -14.49 -21.27 15.70
C VAL A 455 -14.05 -20.36 14.56
N GLU A 456 -14.99 -20.04 13.68
CA GLU A 456 -14.81 -19.07 12.62
C GLU A 456 -15.52 -17.77 13.02
N VAL A 457 -14.87 -16.64 12.88
CA VAL A 457 -15.43 -15.31 13.16
C VAL A 457 -15.30 -14.44 11.91
N ASP A 458 -16.43 -13.89 11.47
CA ASP A 458 -16.47 -12.94 10.35
C ASP A 458 -16.22 -11.51 10.90
N TRP A 459 -17.09 -11.03 11.77
CA TRP A 459 -16.96 -9.69 12.33
C TRP A 459 -17.50 -9.60 13.77
N ILE A 460 -17.12 -8.51 14.44
CA ILE A 460 -17.61 -8.11 15.75
C ILE A 460 -18.12 -6.66 15.70
N THR A 461 -19.18 -6.32 16.45
CA THR A 461 -19.70 -4.95 16.58
C THR A 461 -20.16 -4.67 18.00
N PHE A 462 -20.15 -3.40 18.41
CA PHE A 462 -20.52 -2.95 19.74
C PHE A 462 -21.59 -1.83 19.67
N LYS A 463 -22.77 -2.06 20.23
CA LYS A 463 -23.92 -1.14 20.15
C LYS A 463 -24.61 -0.86 21.48
#